data_1a96f1a264d0e3dc44e7dbaf18caeee3
#
_entry.id   1a96f1a264d0e3dc44e7dbaf18caeee3
#
_cell.length_a   1.000
_cell.length_b   1.000
_cell.length_c   1.000
_cell.angle_alpha   90.00
_cell.angle_beta   90.00
_cell.angle_gamma   90.00
#
_symmetry.space_group_name_H-M   'P 1'
#
loop_
_entity.id
_entity.type
_entity.pdbx_description
1 polymer ?
#
loop_
_entity_poly.entity_id
_entity_poly.type
_entity_poly.pdbx_seq_one_letter_code
_entity_poly.pdbx_strand_id
1 'polypeptide(L)'
;MRDRNFDDIAEKFARNIYGTTKGQLRQTILWQDLDILLARFGSKKLRVLDAGGGEGQTAIKMAERGHHVILCDLSAEMIARAESAAAEKGVSDNMQFIHCAAQDIAQHLESPFDLILSHAVLEWVADPQALLQTLWSILCPGGALSLMFYNANGLLMRNVLVGNFGYVQQGMYKKKRRTLSPDFPRDPQQVYGWLEAMGWQIAGKTGIRVFHDYLRDKQKQHDCFDALTELETRYCRQEPWISLGRYIHVTAHKPQSKDNL
;
A
#
# COMPACT_ATOMS: atom_id res chain seq x y z
N MET A 1 3.00 0.98 -22.15
CA MET A 1 2.78 -0.05 -21.12
C MET A 1 1.31 0.00 -20.73
N ARG A 2 0.72 -1.06 -20.19
CA ARG A 2 -0.67 -1.05 -19.70
C ARG A 2 -0.65 -1.44 -18.23
N ASP A 3 -1.57 -0.88 -17.46
CA ASP A 3 -1.80 -1.25 -16.06
C ASP A 3 -2.27 -2.69 -15.98
N ARG A 4 -1.99 -3.34 -14.84
CA ARG A 4 -2.36 -4.74 -14.65
C ARG A 4 -3.71 -4.85 -13.95
N ASN A 5 -4.65 -5.53 -14.62
CA ASN A 5 -5.89 -6.03 -14.02
C ASN A 5 -5.63 -7.39 -13.32
N PHE A 6 -6.32 -7.64 -12.20
CA PHE A 6 -6.17 -8.83 -11.34
C PHE A 6 -7.30 -9.85 -11.48
N ASP A 7 -8.25 -9.69 -12.41
CA ASP A 7 -9.39 -10.60 -12.56
C ASP A 7 -8.98 -12.07 -12.75
N ASP A 8 -7.85 -12.32 -13.45
CA ASP A 8 -7.33 -13.66 -13.74
C ASP A 8 -6.60 -14.33 -12.55
N ILE A 9 -6.29 -13.59 -11.48
CA ILE A 9 -5.49 -14.08 -10.35
C ILE A 9 -6.03 -13.69 -8.97
N ALA A 10 -7.24 -13.10 -8.91
CA ALA A 10 -7.86 -12.61 -7.68
C ALA A 10 -7.89 -13.68 -6.58
N GLU A 11 -8.38 -14.89 -6.87
CA GLU A 11 -8.43 -16.00 -5.91
C GLU A 11 -7.04 -16.42 -5.39
N LYS A 12 -6.05 -16.48 -6.30
CA LYS A 12 -4.67 -16.80 -5.93
C LYS A 12 -4.03 -15.70 -5.08
N PHE A 13 -4.39 -14.45 -5.34
CA PHE A 13 -3.92 -13.29 -4.59
C PHE A 13 -4.46 -13.34 -3.15
N ALA A 14 -5.77 -13.54 -2.97
CA ALA A 14 -6.42 -13.66 -1.68
C ALA A 14 -5.76 -14.75 -0.80
N ARG A 15 -5.64 -15.96 -1.34
CA ARG A 15 -5.08 -17.11 -0.63
C ARG A 15 -3.63 -16.93 -0.20
N ASN A 16 -2.80 -16.26 -1.01
CA ASN A 16 -1.36 -16.11 -0.75
C ASN A 16 -1.00 -14.90 0.12
N ILE A 17 -1.92 -13.97 0.34
CA ILE A 17 -1.62 -12.73 1.07
C ILE A 17 -2.27 -12.73 2.45
N TYR A 18 -3.55 -13.08 2.57
CA TYR A 18 -4.31 -12.80 3.79
C TYR A 18 -4.14 -13.85 4.90
N GLY A 19 -4.05 -15.14 4.59
CA GLY A 19 -3.92 -16.22 5.57
C GLY A 19 -2.47 -16.56 5.97
N THR A 20 -1.47 -15.76 5.57
CA THR A 20 -0.07 -16.09 5.77
C THR A 20 0.62 -15.18 6.79
N THR A 21 1.71 -15.65 7.41
CA THR A 21 2.57 -14.83 8.29
C THR A 21 3.03 -13.53 7.62
N LYS A 22 3.23 -13.54 6.28
CA LYS A 22 3.56 -12.36 5.48
C LYS A 22 2.45 -11.32 5.50
N GLY A 23 1.21 -11.77 5.36
CA GLY A 23 0.03 -10.89 5.38
C GLY A 23 -0.22 -10.34 6.77
N GLN A 24 -0.16 -11.21 7.80
CA GLN A 24 -0.34 -10.81 9.19
C GLN A 24 0.70 -9.75 9.60
N LEU A 25 1.98 -10.01 9.34
CA LEU A 25 3.05 -9.06 9.67
C LEU A 25 2.89 -7.73 8.93
N ARG A 26 2.55 -7.76 7.62
CA ARG A 26 2.29 -6.55 6.85
C ARG A 26 1.15 -5.73 7.47
N GLN A 27 0.06 -6.36 7.83
CA GLN A 27 -1.08 -5.69 8.45
C GLN A 27 -0.71 -5.13 9.83
N THR A 28 0.02 -5.89 10.67
CA THR A 28 0.45 -5.44 11.99
C THR A 28 1.27 -4.15 11.90
N ILE A 29 2.28 -4.12 11.07
CA ILE A 29 3.15 -2.93 10.93
C ILE A 29 2.39 -1.75 10.27
N LEU A 30 1.63 -2.02 9.21
CA LEU A 30 0.84 -0.99 8.53
C LEU A 30 -0.15 -0.30 9.47
N TRP A 31 -0.88 -1.08 10.30
CA TRP A 31 -1.85 -0.52 11.23
C TRP A 31 -1.23 0.30 12.35
N GLN A 32 0.00 -0.02 12.79
CA GLN A 32 0.73 0.84 13.72
C GLN A 32 0.97 2.25 13.13
N ASP A 33 1.36 2.32 11.85
CA ASP A 33 1.55 3.61 11.18
C ASP A 33 0.23 4.33 10.92
N LEU A 34 -0.83 3.60 10.53
CA LEU A 34 -2.16 4.16 10.32
C LEU A 34 -2.76 4.71 11.63
N ASP A 35 -2.57 4.02 12.76
CA ASP A 35 -3.04 4.51 14.07
C ASP A 35 -2.36 5.83 14.45
N ILE A 36 -1.05 5.95 14.20
CA ILE A 36 -0.31 7.22 14.40
C ILE A 36 -0.84 8.31 13.47
N LEU A 37 -1.11 7.96 12.21
CA LEU A 37 -1.62 8.90 11.21
C LEU A 37 -3.03 9.38 11.56
N LEU A 38 -3.92 8.47 11.96
CA LEU A 38 -5.31 8.76 12.34
C LEU A 38 -5.39 9.63 13.60
N ALA A 39 -4.47 9.44 14.56
CA ALA A 39 -4.42 10.26 15.78
C ALA A 39 -4.30 11.77 15.50
N ARG A 40 -3.75 12.18 14.35
CA ARG A 40 -3.66 13.59 13.93
C ARG A 40 -5.03 14.23 13.66
N PHE A 41 -6.03 13.43 13.32
CA PHE A 41 -7.39 13.90 13.02
C PHE A 41 -8.33 13.90 14.23
N GLY A 42 -7.85 13.41 15.39
CA GLY A 42 -8.65 13.32 16.61
C GLY A 42 -9.86 12.40 16.42
N SER A 43 -11.04 12.86 16.85
CA SER A 43 -12.31 12.11 16.74
C SER A 43 -13.08 12.40 15.44
N LYS A 44 -12.49 13.11 14.48
CA LYS A 44 -13.16 13.45 13.22
C LYS A 44 -13.48 12.17 12.44
N LYS A 45 -14.72 12.06 11.97
CA LYS A 45 -15.06 11.05 10.94
C LYS A 45 -14.50 11.53 9.60
N LEU A 46 -13.59 10.74 9.05
CA LEU A 46 -12.84 11.08 7.84
C LEU A 46 -13.59 10.61 6.60
N ARG A 47 -13.40 11.35 5.50
CA ARG A 47 -13.65 10.89 4.15
C ARG A 47 -12.36 10.26 3.63
N VAL A 48 -12.37 8.95 3.42
CA VAL A 48 -11.20 8.14 3.08
C VAL A 48 -11.34 7.58 1.66
N LEU A 49 -10.29 7.66 0.86
CA LEU A 49 -10.17 6.92 -0.39
C LEU A 49 -9.21 5.75 -0.20
N ASP A 50 -9.61 4.55 -0.61
CA ASP A 50 -8.70 3.40 -0.81
C ASP A 50 -8.51 3.18 -2.31
N ALA A 51 -7.43 3.75 -2.85
CA ALA A 51 -7.12 3.77 -4.27
C ALA A 51 -6.37 2.49 -4.68
N GLY A 52 -7.04 1.60 -5.39
CA GLY A 52 -6.58 0.24 -5.68
C GLY A 52 -6.71 -0.67 -4.46
N GLY A 53 -7.85 -0.57 -3.76
CA GLY A 53 -8.09 -1.21 -2.47
C GLY A 53 -8.25 -2.74 -2.51
N GLY A 54 -8.34 -3.35 -3.70
CA GLY A 54 -8.52 -4.79 -3.86
C GLY A 54 -9.77 -5.30 -3.14
N GLU A 55 -9.63 -6.32 -2.29
CA GLU A 55 -10.72 -6.91 -1.49
C GLU A 55 -11.13 -6.04 -0.27
N GLY A 56 -10.60 -4.82 -0.13
CA GLY A 56 -11.05 -3.85 0.85
C GLY A 56 -10.61 -4.06 2.29
N GLN A 57 -9.56 -4.83 2.57
CA GLN A 57 -9.14 -5.13 3.95
C GLN A 57 -8.91 -3.88 4.81
N THR A 58 -8.22 -2.88 4.27
CA THR A 58 -7.94 -1.65 4.99
C THR A 58 -9.17 -0.75 5.00
N ALA A 59 -9.88 -0.65 3.87
CA ALA A 59 -11.11 0.10 3.71
C ALA A 59 -12.21 -0.33 4.71
N ILE A 60 -12.46 -1.63 4.83
CA ILE A 60 -13.45 -2.20 5.77
C ILE A 60 -13.09 -1.83 7.22
N LYS A 61 -11.83 -1.97 7.63
CA LYS A 61 -11.39 -1.56 8.97
C LYS A 61 -11.53 -0.06 9.22
N MET A 62 -11.35 0.78 8.20
CA MET A 62 -11.63 2.23 8.30
C MET A 62 -13.15 2.47 8.48
N ALA A 63 -13.99 1.77 7.74
CA ALA A 63 -15.44 1.84 7.86
C ALA A 63 -15.95 1.33 9.23
N GLU A 64 -15.37 0.24 9.77
CA GLU A 64 -15.63 -0.26 11.14
C GLU A 64 -15.30 0.79 12.22
N ARG A 65 -14.34 1.69 11.97
CA ARG A 65 -14.00 2.84 12.84
C ARG A 65 -14.91 4.05 12.64
N GLY A 66 -15.92 3.93 11.78
CA GLY A 66 -16.93 4.96 11.52
C GLY A 66 -16.51 6.03 10.51
N HIS A 67 -15.47 5.80 9.71
CA HIS A 67 -15.08 6.66 8.59
C HIS A 67 -15.95 6.37 7.36
N HIS A 68 -16.12 7.36 6.49
CA HIS A 68 -16.77 7.18 5.18
C HIS A 68 -15.70 6.83 4.15
N VAL A 69 -15.81 5.65 3.54
CA VAL A 69 -14.76 5.11 2.67
C VAL A 69 -15.27 4.95 1.25
N ILE A 70 -14.52 5.48 0.29
CA ILE A 70 -14.66 5.13 -1.12
C ILE A 70 -13.50 4.20 -1.46
N LEU A 71 -13.81 3.03 -2.02
CA LEU A 71 -12.84 2.09 -2.53
C LEU A 71 -12.94 2.05 -4.05
N CYS A 72 -11.81 2.21 -4.76
CA CYS A 72 -11.77 1.93 -6.19
C CYS A 72 -10.74 0.85 -6.52
N ASP A 73 -11.04 0.04 -7.53
CA ASP A 73 -10.10 -0.93 -8.10
C ASP A 73 -10.37 -1.13 -9.60
N LEU A 74 -9.33 -1.49 -10.34
CA LEU A 74 -9.40 -1.78 -11.77
C LEU A 74 -10.03 -3.16 -12.05
N SER A 75 -10.09 -4.04 -11.05
CA SER A 75 -10.64 -5.39 -11.13
C SER A 75 -12.10 -5.41 -10.63
N ALA A 76 -13.01 -5.75 -11.52
CA ALA A 76 -14.42 -5.93 -11.15
C ALA A 76 -14.61 -7.07 -10.13
N GLU A 77 -13.81 -8.12 -10.23
CA GLU A 77 -13.81 -9.24 -9.28
C GLU A 77 -13.38 -8.79 -7.87
N MET A 78 -12.37 -7.92 -7.75
CA MET A 78 -11.94 -7.37 -6.47
C MET A 78 -13.02 -6.48 -5.86
N ILE A 79 -13.69 -5.65 -6.65
CA ILE A 79 -14.83 -4.84 -6.20
C ILE A 79 -15.94 -5.72 -5.64
N ALA A 80 -16.36 -6.76 -6.38
CA ALA A 80 -17.43 -7.66 -5.93
C ALA A 80 -17.07 -8.37 -4.59
N ARG A 81 -15.80 -8.75 -4.41
CA ARG A 81 -15.31 -9.34 -3.15
C ARG A 81 -15.32 -8.34 -2.01
N ALA A 82 -14.90 -7.09 -2.27
CA ALA A 82 -14.91 -6.03 -1.28
C ALA A 82 -16.34 -5.69 -0.83
N GLU A 83 -17.31 -5.64 -1.75
CA GLU A 83 -18.73 -5.45 -1.46
C GLU A 83 -19.28 -6.57 -0.56
N SER A 84 -19.00 -7.83 -0.92
CA SER A 84 -19.41 -8.98 -0.12
C SER A 84 -18.81 -8.95 1.30
N ALA A 85 -17.51 -8.68 1.40
CA ALA A 85 -16.82 -8.59 2.70
C ALA A 85 -17.35 -7.43 3.56
N ALA A 86 -17.68 -6.29 2.97
CA ALA A 86 -18.27 -5.15 3.67
C ALA A 86 -19.68 -5.48 4.19
N ALA A 87 -20.48 -6.19 3.40
CA ALA A 87 -21.82 -6.66 3.81
C ALA A 87 -21.73 -7.64 4.98
N GLU A 88 -20.81 -8.61 4.91
CA GLU A 88 -20.56 -9.58 6.00
C GLU A 88 -20.14 -8.89 7.30
N LYS A 89 -19.43 -7.75 7.21
CA LYS A 89 -19.02 -6.94 8.37
C LYS A 89 -20.04 -5.90 8.82
N GLY A 90 -21.14 -5.73 8.06
CA GLY A 90 -22.19 -4.76 8.39
C GLY A 90 -21.76 -3.31 8.25
N VAL A 91 -20.82 -3.01 7.35
CA VAL A 91 -20.27 -1.65 7.15
C VAL A 91 -20.60 -1.04 5.80
N SER A 92 -21.46 -1.68 4.99
CA SER A 92 -21.82 -1.23 3.64
C SER A 92 -22.33 0.22 3.60
N ASP A 93 -23.05 0.66 4.61
CA ASP A 93 -23.62 2.04 4.70
C ASP A 93 -22.51 3.11 4.80
N ASN A 94 -21.31 2.73 5.23
CA ASN A 94 -20.14 3.61 5.33
C ASN A 94 -19.20 3.48 4.12
N MET A 95 -19.54 2.66 3.13
CA MET A 95 -18.65 2.36 2.01
C MET A 95 -19.32 2.62 0.65
N GLN A 96 -18.52 3.10 -0.29
CA GLN A 96 -18.87 3.19 -1.70
C GLN A 96 -17.79 2.49 -2.53
N PHE A 97 -18.20 1.79 -3.58
CA PHE A 97 -17.31 1.02 -4.45
C PHE A 97 -17.37 1.58 -5.87
N ILE A 98 -16.21 1.77 -6.49
CA ILE A 98 -16.10 2.33 -7.84
C ILE A 98 -15.17 1.45 -8.67
N HIS A 99 -15.70 0.84 -9.72
CA HIS A 99 -14.88 0.08 -10.67
C HIS A 99 -14.21 1.03 -11.65
N CYS A 100 -12.98 1.45 -11.36
CA CYS A 100 -12.17 2.28 -12.26
C CYS A 100 -10.67 2.14 -11.91
N ALA A 101 -9.81 2.61 -12.81
CA ALA A 101 -8.39 2.74 -12.51
C ALA A 101 -8.18 3.86 -11.46
N ALA A 102 -7.20 3.68 -10.54
CA ALA A 102 -6.96 4.63 -9.47
C ALA A 102 -6.55 6.04 -9.97
N GLN A 103 -5.90 6.14 -11.14
CA GLN A 103 -5.57 7.41 -11.78
C GLN A 103 -6.79 8.14 -12.39
N ASP A 104 -7.88 7.42 -12.64
CA ASP A 104 -9.10 7.99 -13.25
C ASP A 104 -10.16 8.35 -12.20
N ILE A 105 -9.91 8.04 -10.92
CA ILE A 105 -10.88 8.18 -9.83
C ILE A 105 -11.42 9.62 -9.70
N ALA A 106 -10.62 10.63 -9.99
CA ALA A 106 -11.03 12.03 -9.91
C ALA A 106 -12.30 12.38 -10.72
N GLN A 107 -12.56 11.64 -11.82
CA GLN A 107 -13.72 11.82 -12.68
C GLN A 107 -15.03 11.33 -12.04
N HIS A 108 -14.95 10.57 -10.96
CA HIS A 108 -16.08 9.95 -10.26
C HIS A 108 -16.38 10.62 -8.91
N LEU A 109 -15.71 11.74 -8.60
CA LEU A 109 -15.74 12.34 -7.27
C LEU A 109 -16.29 13.76 -7.29
N GLU A 110 -17.11 14.07 -6.27
CA GLU A 110 -17.69 15.40 -6.06
C GLU A 110 -16.94 16.23 -5.02
N SER A 111 -16.18 15.60 -4.14
CA SER A 111 -15.53 16.25 -3.00
C SER A 111 -14.15 15.65 -2.69
N PRO A 112 -13.21 16.44 -2.15
CA PRO A 112 -11.89 15.96 -1.77
C PRO A 112 -11.92 15.06 -0.53
N PHE A 113 -10.78 14.40 -0.25
CA PHE A 113 -10.58 13.45 0.84
C PHE A 113 -9.71 14.04 1.96
N ASP A 114 -9.95 13.55 3.19
CA ASP A 114 -9.08 13.80 4.35
C ASP A 114 -7.87 12.86 4.37
N LEU A 115 -8.09 11.61 3.95
CA LEU A 115 -7.08 10.55 3.93
C LEU A 115 -7.19 9.75 2.64
N ILE A 116 -6.05 9.51 2.00
CA ILE A 116 -5.93 8.60 0.87
C ILE A 116 -5.01 7.45 1.23
N LEU A 117 -5.48 6.23 1.01
CA LEU A 117 -4.72 4.99 1.07
C LEU A 117 -4.40 4.55 -0.35
N SER A 118 -3.16 4.14 -0.61
CA SER A 118 -2.76 3.50 -1.87
C SER A 118 -1.69 2.46 -1.55
N HIS A 119 -2.12 1.22 -1.35
CA HIS A 119 -1.27 0.16 -0.83
C HIS A 119 -1.00 -0.92 -1.86
N ALA A 120 0.26 -1.07 -2.25
CA ALA A 120 0.75 -2.05 -3.21
C ALA A 120 0.12 -1.88 -4.62
N VAL A 121 -0.07 -0.63 -5.04
CA VAL A 121 -0.63 -0.24 -6.35
C VAL A 121 0.46 0.31 -7.28
N LEU A 122 1.35 1.15 -6.74
CA LEU A 122 2.33 1.91 -7.52
C LEU A 122 3.21 1.03 -8.41
N GLU A 123 3.49 -0.19 -7.99
CA GLU A 123 4.27 -1.19 -8.73
C GLU A 123 3.54 -1.88 -9.88
N TRP A 124 2.25 -1.60 -10.07
CA TRP A 124 1.42 -2.19 -11.11
C TRP A 124 0.95 -1.19 -12.16
N VAL A 125 1.15 0.11 -11.91
CA VAL A 125 0.76 1.19 -12.82
C VAL A 125 1.90 1.55 -13.77
N ALA A 126 1.55 1.86 -15.00
CA ALA A 126 2.49 2.23 -16.05
C ALA A 126 3.09 3.63 -15.81
N ASP A 127 2.26 4.55 -15.34
CA ASP A 127 2.65 5.93 -15.00
C ASP A 127 2.38 6.22 -13.51
N PRO A 128 3.37 5.99 -12.64
CA PRO A 128 3.20 6.23 -11.20
C PRO A 128 3.09 7.72 -10.84
N GLN A 129 3.66 8.60 -11.65
CA GLN A 129 3.58 10.04 -11.37
C GLN A 129 2.19 10.58 -11.67
N ALA A 130 1.56 10.15 -12.75
CA ALA A 130 0.16 10.50 -13.03
C ALA A 130 -0.78 10.05 -11.91
N LEU A 131 -0.60 8.83 -11.39
CA LEU A 131 -1.35 8.37 -10.21
C LEU A 131 -1.14 9.31 -9.01
N LEU A 132 0.12 9.58 -8.65
CA LEU A 132 0.43 10.45 -7.50
C LEU A 132 -0.11 11.89 -7.69
N GLN A 133 -0.12 12.43 -8.91
CA GLN A 133 -0.73 13.73 -9.23
C GLN A 133 -2.24 13.70 -9.04
N THR A 134 -2.92 12.64 -9.49
CA THR A 134 -4.36 12.47 -9.26
C THR A 134 -4.66 12.45 -7.76
N LEU A 135 -3.93 11.64 -6.99
CA LEU A 135 -4.12 11.56 -5.52
C LEU A 135 -3.88 12.91 -4.84
N TRP A 136 -2.86 13.66 -5.29
CA TRP A 136 -2.62 15.03 -4.80
C TRP A 136 -3.79 15.97 -5.08
N SER A 137 -4.36 15.92 -6.28
CA SER A 137 -5.42 16.85 -6.71
C SER A 137 -6.70 16.69 -5.90
N ILE A 138 -7.03 15.47 -5.48
CA ILE A 138 -8.26 15.11 -4.77
C ILE A 138 -8.12 15.09 -3.23
N LEU A 139 -6.95 15.41 -2.70
CA LEU A 139 -6.70 15.49 -1.26
C LEU A 139 -6.91 16.91 -0.75
N CYS A 140 -7.61 17.07 0.38
CA CYS A 140 -7.77 18.35 1.08
C CYS A 140 -6.39 18.95 1.47
N PRO A 141 -6.25 20.28 1.53
CA PRO A 141 -5.18 20.90 2.30
C PRO A 141 -5.18 20.37 3.74
N GLY A 142 -4.02 20.00 4.27
CA GLY A 142 -3.90 19.33 5.58
C GLY A 142 -4.25 17.85 5.59
N GLY A 143 -4.76 17.31 4.50
CA GLY A 143 -5.04 15.88 4.34
C GLY A 143 -3.78 15.03 4.27
N ALA A 144 -3.94 13.71 4.42
CA ALA A 144 -2.85 12.76 4.52
C ALA A 144 -2.89 11.67 3.44
N LEU A 145 -1.70 11.18 3.08
CA LEU A 145 -1.48 10.02 2.21
C LEU A 145 -0.81 8.91 3.03
N SER A 146 -1.34 7.71 2.91
CA SER A 146 -0.70 6.45 3.30
C SER A 146 -0.38 5.67 2.02
N LEU A 147 0.90 5.64 1.66
CA LEU A 147 1.39 5.02 0.43
C LEU A 147 2.28 3.84 0.75
N MET A 148 1.96 2.64 0.24
CA MET A 148 2.84 1.49 0.33
C MET A 148 3.16 0.97 -1.06
N PHE A 149 4.45 0.70 -1.32
CA PHE A 149 4.91 0.21 -2.63
C PHE A 149 5.98 -0.88 -2.50
N TYR A 150 6.06 -1.72 -3.51
CA TYR A 150 7.02 -2.82 -3.59
C TYR A 150 8.44 -2.29 -3.86
N ASN A 151 9.37 -2.63 -2.98
CA ASN A 151 10.71 -2.07 -2.94
C ASN A 151 11.69 -2.82 -3.84
N ALA A 152 12.34 -2.10 -4.76
CA ALA A 152 13.39 -2.64 -5.63
C ALA A 152 14.62 -3.12 -4.85
N ASN A 153 15.02 -2.40 -3.78
CA ASN A 153 16.17 -2.79 -2.95
C ASN A 153 15.91 -4.12 -2.22
N GLY A 154 14.71 -4.30 -1.66
CA GLY A 154 14.31 -5.55 -1.02
C GLY A 154 14.23 -6.71 -2.01
N LEU A 155 13.83 -6.46 -3.26
CA LEU A 155 13.87 -7.46 -4.33
C LEU A 155 15.30 -7.82 -4.70
N LEU A 156 16.18 -6.83 -4.87
CA LEU A 156 17.61 -6.99 -5.16
C LEU A 156 18.28 -7.87 -4.08
N MET A 157 18.17 -7.44 -2.82
CA MET A 157 18.81 -8.11 -1.69
C MET A 157 18.37 -9.58 -1.59
N ARG A 158 17.07 -9.86 -1.71
CA ARG A 158 16.57 -11.24 -1.69
C ARG A 158 17.16 -12.09 -2.81
N ASN A 159 17.24 -11.56 -4.04
CA ASN A 159 17.78 -12.33 -5.18
C ASN A 159 19.28 -12.58 -5.04
N VAL A 160 20.05 -11.65 -4.49
CA VAL A 160 21.46 -11.86 -4.16
C VAL A 160 21.63 -12.96 -3.12
N LEU A 161 20.86 -12.93 -2.03
CA LEU A 161 20.93 -13.92 -0.94
C LEU A 161 20.59 -15.35 -1.37
N VAL A 162 19.75 -15.51 -2.42
CA VAL A 162 19.43 -16.83 -2.97
C VAL A 162 20.26 -17.21 -4.21
N GLY A 163 21.28 -16.42 -4.56
CA GLY A 163 22.20 -16.72 -5.65
C GLY A 163 21.65 -16.46 -7.06
N ASN A 164 20.57 -15.71 -7.22
CA ASN A 164 19.97 -15.38 -8.54
C ASN A 164 20.76 -14.27 -9.28
N PHE A 165 22.08 -14.38 -9.32
CA PHE A 165 22.97 -13.33 -9.84
C PHE A 165 22.66 -12.94 -11.29
N GLY A 166 22.43 -13.93 -12.17
CA GLY A 166 22.10 -13.65 -13.57
C GLY A 166 20.84 -12.83 -13.76
N TYR A 167 19.81 -13.03 -12.93
CA TYR A 167 18.60 -12.21 -12.92
C TYR A 167 18.89 -10.78 -12.46
N VAL A 168 19.73 -10.61 -11.46
CA VAL A 168 20.16 -9.31 -10.94
C VAL A 168 20.98 -8.55 -11.99
N GLN A 169 21.99 -9.21 -12.61
CA GLN A 169 22.83 -8.63 -13.66
C GLN A 169 22.04 -8.16 -14.89
N GLN A 170 20.92 -8.81 -15.20
CA GLN A 170 20.00 -8.44 -16.28
C GLN A 170 19.01 -7.32 -15.85
N GLY A 171 19.22 -6.63 -14.72
CA GLY A 171 18.37 -5.54 -14.24
C GLY A 171 17.03 -6.03 -13.67
N MET A 172 16.93 -7.30 -13.29
CA MET A 172 15.72 -7.91 -12.71
C MET A 172 14.47 -7.82 -13.62
N TYR A 173 14.67 -7.77 -14.94
CA TYR A 173 13.57 -7.78 -15.91
C TYR A 173 12.91 -9.15 -16.00
N LYS A 174 11.58 -9.18 -15.91
CA LYS A 174 10.79 -10.41 -16.05
C LYS A 174 10.51 -10.75 -17.50
N LYS A 175 10.79 -12.01 -17.89
CA LYS A 175 10.42 -12.54 -19.21
C LYS A 175 8.95 -12.99 -19.31
N LYS A 176 8.25 -13.23 -18.20
CA LYS A 176 6.85 -13.74 -18.16
C LYS A 176 5.99 -12.98 -17.15
N ARG A 177 4.83 -12.47 -17.60
CA ARG A 177 3.87 -11.66 -16.84
C ARG A 177 2.89 -12.43 -15.93
N ARG A 178 3.01 -13.76 -15.79
CA ARG A 178 2.01 -14.61 -15.07
C ARG A 178 2.38 -14.91 -13.61
N THR A 179 3.08 -14.02 -12.92
CA THR A 179 3.45 -14.20 -11.51
C THR A 179 2.84 -13.12 -10.63
N LEU A 180 2.63 -13.44 -9.33
CA LEU A 180 2.20 -12.47 -8.30
C LEU A 180 3.29 -11.46 -7.90
N SER A 181 4.46 -11.53 -8.53
CA SER A 181 5.49 -10.51 -8.29
C SER A 181 5.20 -9.27 -9.13
N PRO A 182 5.32 -8.07 -8.57
CA PRO A 182 5.08 -6.82 -9.27
C PRO A 182 5.87 -6.65 -10.56
N ASP A 183 5.28 -5.93 -11.52
CA ASP A 183 5.93 -5.67 -12.81
C ASP A 183 6.99 -4.57 -12.69
N PHE A 184 6.77 -3.61 -11.80
CA PHE A 184 7.61 -2.42 -11.64
C PHE A 184 7.99 -2.18 -10.17
N PRO A 185 8.96 -2.95 -9.60
CA PRO A 185 9.52 -2.62 -8.29
C PRO A 185 10.04 -1.18 -8.31
N ARG A 186 9.74 -0.41 -7.26
CA ARG A 186 10.08 1.01 -7.21
C ARG A 186 11.36 1.25 -6.40
N ASP A 187 12.21 2.13 -6.90
CA ASP A 187 13.31 2.68 -6.12
C ASP A 187 12.72 3.65 -5.07
N PRO A 188 12.99 3.44 -3.77
CA PRO A 188 12.47 4.30 -2.72
C PRO A 188 12.87 5.77 -2.87
N GLN A 189 14.12 6.04 -3.25
CA GLN A 189 14.60 7.42 -3.40
C GLN A 189 13.88 8.14 -4.54
N GLN A 190 13.59 7.42 -5.62
CA GLN A 190 12.83 7.97 -6.73
C GLN A 190 11.39 8.31 -6.32
N VAL A 191 10.74 7.44 -5.54
CA VAL A 191 9.37 7.70 -5.03
C VAL A 191 9.35 8.89 -4.08
N TYR A 192 10.33 8.99 -3.18
CA TYR A 192 10.44 10.14 -2.27
C TYR A 192 10.62 11.45 -3.05
N GLY A 193 11.52 11.46 -4.05
CA GLY A 193 11.72 12.62 -4.90
C GLY A 193 10.47 13.05 -5.67
N TRP A 194 9.65 12.10 -6.15
CA TRP A 194 8.36 12.43 -6.78
C TRP A 194 7.38 13.07 -5.81
N LEU A 195 7.27 12.52 -4.59
CA LEU A 195 6.39 13.08 -3.56
C LEU A 195 6.83 14.51 -3.21
N GLU A 196 8.10 14.71 -2.91
CA GLU A 196 8.65 16.02 -2.54
C GLU A 196 8.49 17.06 -3.66
N ALA A 197 8.76 16.67 -4.92
CA ALA A 197 8.59 17.54 -6.08
C ALA A 197 7.14 17.98 -6.32
N MET A 198 6.16 17.14 -5.91
CA MET A 198 4.73 17.48 -5.96
C MET A 198 4.25 18.31 -4.76
N GLY A 199 5.12 18.55 -3.76
CA GLY A 199 4.79 19.32 -2.57
C GLY A 199 4.31 18.51 -1.37
N TRP A 200 4.36 17.16 -1.42
CA TRP A 200 4.08 16.33 -0.26
C TRP A 200 5.14 16.52 0.83
N GLN A 201 4.70 16.60 2.07
CA GLN A 201 5.56 16.56 3.24
C GLN A 201 5.59 15.14 3.78
N ILE A 202 6.71 14.43 3.60
CA ILE A 202 6.90 13.07 4.12
C ILE A 202 7.05 13.15 5.64
N ALA A 203 6.17 12.47 6.36
CA ALA A 203 6.12 12.44 7.82
C ALA A 203 6.75 11.18 8.42
N GLY A 204 6.69 10.07 7.70
CA GLY A 204 7.23 8.80 8.16
C GLY A 204 7.58 7.86 7.02
N LYS A 205 8.56 6.99 7.28
CA LYS A 205 9.00 5.92 6.38
C LYS A 205 9.14 4.64 7.20
N THR A 206 8.57 3.54 6.72
CA THR A 206 8.60 2.24 7.40
C THR A 206 8.89 1.14 6.39
N GLY A 207 9.90 0.33 6.67
CA GLY A 207 10.14 -0.91 5.95
C GLY A 207 9.16 -1.99 6.41
N ILE A 208 8.48 -2.63 5.50
CA ILE A 208 7.55 -3.73 5.81
C ILE A 208 8.20 -5.06 5.45
N ARG A 209 8.30 -5.97 6.42
CA ARG A 209 8.99 -7.26 6.30
C ARG A 209 10.49 -7.07 6.02
N VAL A 210 11.17 -6.45 6.98
CA VAL A 210 12.61 -6.13 6.91
C VAL A 210 13.50 -7.34 7.19
N PHE A 211 12.99 -8.38 7.88
CA PHE A 211 13.68 -9.62 8.19
C PHE A 211 12.98 -10.87 7.66
N HIS A 212 11.66 -10.91 7.71
CA HIS A 212 10.83 -12.07 7.41
C HIS A 212 11.23 -12.78 6.10
N ASP A 213 11.37 -12.03 5.01
CA ASP A 213 11.63 -12.60 3.68
C ASP A 213 13.07 -13.10 3.51
N TYR A 214 13.98 -12.72 4.43
CA TYR A 214 15.41 -13.05 4.41
C TYR A 214 15.79 -14.24 5.31
N LEU A 215 14.89 -14.72 6.15
CA LEU A 215 15.15 -15.88 6.98
C LEU A 215 15.52 -17.09 6.11
N ARG A 216 16.66 -17.72 6.41
CA ARG A 216 17.14 -18.93 5.71
C ARG A 216 16.21 -20.11 5.97
N ASP A 217 15.88 -20.31 7.26
CA ASP A 217 14.93 -21.31 7.71
C ASP A 217 13.51 -20.71 7.64
N LYS A 218 12.73 -21.19 6.66
CA LYS A 218 11.35 -20.72 6.44
C LYS A 218 10.36 -21.18 7.50
N GLN A 219 10.67 -22.29 8.20
CA GLN A 219 9.82 -22.78 9.28
C GLN A 219 9.76 -21.77 10.44
N LYS A 220 10.87 -21.06 10.70
CA LYS A 220 10.92 -20.00 11.74
C LYS A 220 10.00 -18.82 11.47
N GLN A 221 9.53 -18.62 10.23
CA GLN A 221 8.51 -17.62 9.92
C GLN A 221 7.16 -17.92 10.62
N HIS A 222 6.94 -19.18 10.99
CA HIS A 222 5.76 -19.67 11.69
C HIS A 222 6.07 -19.93 13.16
N ASP A 223 7.08 -20.75 13.46
CA ASP A 223 7.39 -21.20 14.80
C ASP A 223 7.86 -20.10 15.75
N CYS A 224 8.45 -19.03 15.19
CA CYS A 224 8.95 -17.88 15.95
C CYS A 224 8.26 -16.57 15.54
N PHE A 225 6.99 -16.64 15.15
CA PHE A 225 6.29 -15.48 14.56
C PHE A 225 6.20 -14.28 15.49
N ASP A 226 5.94 -14.50 16.80
CA ASP A 226 5.83 -13.42 17.78
C ASP A 226 7.17 -12.71 17.99
N ALA A 227 8.25 -13.48 18.16
CA ALA A 227 9.61 -12.91 18.29
C ALA A 227 10.04 -12.18 17.00
N LEU A 228 9.68 -12.71 15.83
CA LEU A 228 9.93 -12.06 14.55
C LEU A 228 9.15 -10.75 14.42
N THR A 229 7.88 -10.73 14.84
CA THR A 229 7.02 -9.54 14.83
C THR A 229 7.55 -8.45 15.76
N GLU A 230 8.07 -8.82 16.93
CA GLU A 230 8.74 -7.89 17.85
C GLU A 230 9.95 -7.23 17.20
N LEU A 231 10.83 -8.03 16.58
CA LEU A 231 12.02 -7.53 15.89
C LEU A 231 11.65 -6.63 14.69
N GLU A 232 10.71 -7.06 13.87
CA GLU A 232 10.18 -6.25 12.76
C GLU A 232 9.65 -4.90 13.26
N THR A 233 8.84 -4.88 14.31
CA THR A 233 8.31 -3.66 14.92
C THR A 233 9.41 -2.74 15.45
N ARG A 234 10.43 -3.32 16.06
CA ARG A 234 11.57 -2.57 16.65
C ARG A 234 12.42 -1.86 15.59
N TYR A 235 12.64 -2.51 14.44
CA TYR A 235 13.63 -2.06 13.46
C TYR A 235 13.02 -1.46 12.19
N CYS A 236 11.74 -1.70 11.89
CA CYS A 236 11.11 -1.31 10.64
C CYS A 236 11.14 0.20 10.31
N ARG A 237 11.36 1.06 11.32
CA ARG A 237 11.43 2.53 11.18
C ARG A 237 12.84 3.10 11.34
N GLN A 238 13.86 2.24 11.22
CA GLN A 238 15.27 2.61 11.36
C GLN A 238 16.05 2.25 10.08
N GLU A 239 16.92 3.15 9.60
CA GLU A 239 17.89 2.77 8.58
C GLU A 239 18.98 1.88 9.20
N PRO A 240 19.55 0.91 8.47
CA PRO A 240 19.29 0.62 7.04
C PRO A 240 18.07 -0.29 6.78
N TRP A 241 17.33 -0.69 7.81
CA TRP A 241 16.26 -1.69 7.72
C TRP A 241 15.07 -1.20 6.88
N ILE A 242 14.71 0.10 6.97
CA ILE A 242 13.69 0.70 6.11
C ILE A 242 13.98 0.35 4.65
N SER A 243 15.21 0.64 4.20
CA SER A 243 15.63 0.43 2.81
C SER A 243 15.65 -1.03 2.37
N LEU A 244 15.64 -1.98 3.30
CA LEU A 244 15.62 -3.43 3.04
C LEU A 244 14.22 -4.06 3.15
N GLY A 245 13.21 -3.32 3.58
CA GLY A 245 11.83 -3.81 3.63
C GLY A 245 11.36 -4.36 2.28
N ARG A 246 10.54 -5.41 2.31
CA ARG A 246 9.93 -5.95 1.08
C ARG A 246 9.02 -4.94 0.42
N TYR A 247 8.32 -4.16 1.24
CA TYR A 247 7.62 -2.94 0.85
C TYR A 247 8.16 -1.77 1.66
N ILE A 248 7.99 -0.58 1.13
CA ILE A 248 8.14 0.66 1.88
C ILE A 248 6.76 1.25 2.07
N HIS A 249 6.43 1.61 3.30
CA HIS A 249 5.27 2.41 3.63
C HIS A 249 5.72 3.85 3.92
N VAL A 250 5.04 4.82 3.31
CA VAL A 250 5.28 6.25 3.48
C VAL A 250 4.00 6.89 3.97
N THR A 251 4.08 7.65 5.05
CA THR A 251 3.05 8.60 5.44
C THR A 251 3.47 10.00 5.03
N ALA A 252 2.59 10.71 4.36
CA ALA A 252 2.85 12.08 3.91
C ALA A 252 1.59 12.95 4.04
N HIS A 253 1.73 14.26 3.97
CA HIS A 253 0.58 15.17 4.00
C HIS A 253 0.73 16.29 3.00
N LYS A 254 -0.42 16.81 2.60
CA LYS A 254 -0.55 18.05 1.85
C LYS A 254 -0.51 19.22 2.82
N PRO A 255 0.36 20.21 2.62
CA PRO A 255 0.39 21.40 3.46
C PRO A 255 -0.99 22.09 3.53
N GLN A 256 -1.25 22.80 4.63
CA GLN A 256 -2.39 23.71 4.70
C GLN A 256 -2.24 24.83 3.65
N SER A 257 -3.35 25.30 3.09
CA SER A 257 -3.33 26.52 2.27
C SER A 257 -2.83 27.70 3.10
N LYS A 258 -1.94 28.52 2.53
CA LYS A 258 -1.45 29.73 3.20
C LYS A 258 -2.49 30.82 3.42
N ASP A 259 -3.71 30.65 2.88
CA ASP A 259 -4.78 31.66 2.88
C ASP A 259 -5.63 31.69 4.17
N ASN A 260 -5.23 30.96 5.23
CA ASN A 260 -5.92 30.94 6.52
C ASN A 260 -5.07 31.46 7.71
N LEU A 261 -4.20 32.45 7.48
CA LEU A 261 -3.51 33.22 8.53
C LEU A 261 -3.88 34.69 8.46
#